data_b0af551ed97ed016310cfd609b54e60f
#
_entry.id   b0af551ed97ed016310cfd609b54e60f
#
_cell.length_a   1.000
_cell.length_b   1.000
_cell.length_c   1.000
_cell.angle_alpha   90.00
_cell.angle_beta   90.00
_cell.angle_gamma   90.00
#
_symmetry.space_group_name_H-M   'P 1'
#
loop_
_entity.id
_entity.type
_entity.pdbx_description
1 polymer ?
#
loop_
_entity_poly.entity_id
_entity_poly.type
_entity_poly.pdbx_seq_one_letter_code
_entity_poly.pdbx_strand_id
1 'polypeptide(L)'
;MKVIKTKTYIKDVQKKIKNKHKQIEESTIEAIESLLMQSKNMKELMQNPLSIVYNIEKKKGDLKEIYTARVNSKLRMYMSPVGIYPYVLEEIVEIELEEIDDKHYGNG
;
A
#
# COMPACT_ATOMS: atom_id res chain seq x y z
N MET A 1 6.34 0.53 -10.87
CA MET A 1 4.91 0.68 -11.27
C MET A 1 4.50 2.13 -11.18
N LYS A 2 3.46 2.49 -11.91
CA LYS A 2 2.81 3.79 -11.74
C LYS A 2 2.03 3.78 -10.42
N VAL A 3 2.22 4.80 -9.60
CA VAL A 3 1.56 4.92 -8.29
C VAL A 3 0.60 6.10 -8.36
N ILE A 4 -0.67 5.83 -8.06
CA ILE A 4 -1.72 6.85 -8.05
C ILE A 4 -2.09 7.10 -6.59
N LYS A 5 -2.10 8.36 -6.17
CA LYS A 5 -2.48 8.74 -4.80
C LYS A 5 -3.88 9.34 -4.83
N THR A 6 -4.82 8.74 -4.11
CA THR A 6 -6.17 9.28 -3.99
C THR A 6 -6.16 10.52 -3.11
N LYS A 7 -7.24 11.30 -3.20
CA LYS A 7 -7.40 12.46 -2.32
C LYS A 7 -7.45 12.04 -0.86
N THR A 8 -8.11 10.93 -0.57
CA THR A 8 -8.18 10.41 0.80
C THR A 8 -6.79 10.05 1.32
N TYR A 9 -6.00 9.37 0.49
CA TYR A 9 -4.62 9.01 0.87
C TYR A 9 -3.79 10.26 1.19
N ILE A 10 -3.85 11.25 0.31
CA ILE A 10 -3.09 12.49 0.50
C ILE A 10 -3.50 13.18 1.80
N LYS A 11 -4.81 13.26 2.07
CA LYS A 11 -5.32 13.84 3.32
C LYS A 11 -4.88 13.04 4.53
N ASP A 12 -4.92 11.71 4.45
CA ASP A 12 -4.51 10.85 5.56
C ASP A 12 -3.05 11.05 5.91
N VAL A 13 -2.17 11.09 4.90
CA VAL A 13 -0.74 11.33 5.13
C VAL A 13 -0.54 12.68 5.82
N GLN A 14 -1.25 13.71 5.36
CA GLN A 14 -1.14 15.03 5.96
C GLN A 14 -1.63 15.04 7.40
N LYS A 15 -2.83 14.53 7.65
CA LYS A 15 -3.49 14.64 8.96
C LYS A 15 -2.94 13.66 9.98
N LYS A 16 -2.66 12.42 9.57
CA LYS A 16 -2.31 11.35 10.50
C LYS A 16 -0.80 11.25 10.72
N ILE A 17 -0.01 11.75 9.78
CA ILE A 17 1.44 11.59 9.79
C ILE A 17 2.13 12.96 9.92
N LYS A 18 2.02 13.81 8.90
CA LYS A 18 2.79 15.06 8.85
C LYS A 18 2.37 16.05 9.93
N ASN A 19 1.08 16.25 10.12
CA ASN A 19 0.56 17.19 11.14
C ASN A 19 0.86 16.69 12.56
N LYS A 20 1.12 15.41 12.74
CA LYS A 20 1.46 14.82 14.02
C LYS A 20 2.96 14.62 14.20
N HIS A 21 3.75 15.11 13.26
CA HIS A 21 5.22 15.07 13.29
C HIS A 21 5.76 13.65 13.48
N LYS A 22 5.12 12.66 12.83
CA LYS A 22 5.53 11.26 12.90
C LYS A 22 6.59 11.00 11.85
N GLN A 23 7.82 11.37 12.14
CA GLN A 23 8.92 11.32 11.17
C GLN A 23 9.31 9.91 10.76
N ILE A 24 9.28 8.96 11.69
CA ILE A 24 9.59 7.56 11.38
C ILE A 24 8.54 7.00 10.42
N GLU A 25 7.26 7.26 10.69
CA GLU A 25 6.17 6.80 9.83
C GLU A 25 6.25 7.47 8.46
N GLU A 26 6.59 8.74 8.42
CA GLU A 26 6.75 9.44 7.15
C GLU A 26 7.85 8.81 6.30
N SER A 27 9.00 8.50 6.92
CA SER A 27 10.09 7.82 6.23
C SER A 27 9.68 6.44 5.74
N THR A 28 8.91 5.71 6.53
CA THR A 28 8.42 4.39 6.14
C THR A 28 7.49 4.50 4.93
N ILE A 29 6.58 5.48 4.94
CA ILE A 29 5.66 5.71 3.81
C ILE A 29 6.46 6.00 2.55
N GLU A 30 7.46 6.88 2.63
CA GLU A 30 8.29 7.21 1.48
C GLU A 30 9.05 6.00 0.95
N ALA A 31 9.55 5.16 1.86
CA ALA A 31 10.25 3.94 1.45
C ALA A 31 9.32 2.96 0.76
N ILE A 32 8.09 2.80 1.26
CA ILE A 32 7.09 1.94 0.63
C ILE A 32 6.74 2.49 -0.75
N GLU A 33 6.47 3.79 -0.87
CA GLU A 33 6.16 4.40 -2.16
C GLU A 33 7.29 4.19 -3.16
N SER A 34 8.54 4.34 -2.72
CA SER A 34 9.70 4.11 -3.58
C SER A 34 9.78 2.66 -4.04
N LEU A 35 9.53 1.73 -3.14
CA LEU A 35 9.52 0.30 -3.49
C LEU A 35 8.48 -0.01 -4.56
N LEU A 36 7.29 0.56 -4.42
CA LEU A 36 6.23 0.39 -5.42
C LEU A 36 6.65 0.95 -6.77
N MET A 37 7.20 2.16 -6.78
CA MET A 37 7.63 2.81 -8.02
C MET A 37 8.77 2.07 -8.71
N GLN A 38 9.68 1.47 -7.95
CA GLN A 38 10.83 0.74 -8.49
C GLN A 38 10.46 -0.66 -8.99
N SER A 39 9.36 -1.22 -8.52
CA SER A 39 8.92 -2.56 -8.93
C SER A 39 8.31 -2.49 -10.32
N LYS A 40 8.65 -3.45 -11.17
CA LYS A 40 8.17 -3.50 -12.55
C LYS A 40 6.66 -3.80 -12.60
N ASN A 41 6.21 -4.71 -11.74
CA ASN A 41 4.82 -5.15 -11.68
C ASN A 41 4.56 -5.71 -10.27
N MET A 42 3.31 -6.13 -10.02
CA MET A 42 2.94 -6.68 -8.71
C MET A 42 3.70 -7.96 -8.37
N LYS A 43 3.99 -8.80 -9.37
CA LYS A 43 4.72 -10.02 -9.13
C LYS A 43 6.12 -9.74 -8.59
N GLU A 44 6.82 -8.80 -9.24
CA GLU A 44 8.15 -8.41 -8.79
C GLU A 44 8.11 -7.82 -7.39
N LEU A 45 7.11 -6.97 -7.12
CA LEU A 45 6.93 -6.39 -5.79
C LEU A 45 6.81 -7.49 -4.73
N MET A 46 5.94 -8.46 -4.97
CA MET A 46 5.67 -9.50 -3.98
C MET A 46 6.84 -10.47 -3.81
N GLN A 47 7.73 -10.56 -4.79
CA GLN A 47 8.95 -11.36 -4.72
C GLN A 47 10.12 -10.61 -4.09
N ASN A 48 10.02 -9.30 -3.93
CA ASN A 48 11.08 -8.50 -3.36
C ASN A 48 11.14 -8.74 -1.84
N PRO A 49 12.32 -9.01 -1.26
CA PRO A 49 12.44 -9.21 0.19
C PRO A 49 11.91 -8.05 1.02
N LEU A 50 11.94 -6.82 0.49
CA LEU A 50 11.41 -5.66 1.19
C LEU A 50 9.89 -5.72 1.39
N SER A 51 9.18 -6.53 0.58
CA SER A 51 7.76 -6.73 0.80
C SER A 51 7.49 -7.40 2.14
N ILE A 52 8.42 -8.23 2.60
CA ILE A 52 8.32 -8.87 3.91
C ILE A 52 8.60 -7.84 5.02
N VAL A 53 9.60 -6.99 4.81
CA VAL A 53 9.98 -5.95 5.78
C VAL A 53 8.80 -5.02 6.06
N TYR A 54 8.11 -4.59 5.01
CA TYR A 54 6.96 -3.69 5.14
C TYR A 54 5.63 -4.45 5.29
N ASN A 55 5.71 -5.78 5.42
CA ASN A 55 4.55 -6.62 5.62
C ASN A 55 3.46 -6.36 4.57
N ILE A 56 3.88 -6.39 3.29
CA ILE A 56 2.93 -6.19 2.20
C ILE A 56 2.16 -7.48 2.02
N GLU A 57 0.86 -7.43 2.27
CA GLU A 57 -0.01 -8.60 2.29
C GLU A 57 -1.24 -8.39 1.44
N LYS A 58 -1.69 -9.48 0.82
CA LYS A 58 -2.95 -9.51 0.12
C LYS A 58 -4.06 -9.73 1.13
N LYS A 59 -5.10 -8.90 1.06
CA LYS A 59 -6.29 -9.00 1.89
C LYS A 59 -7.51 -9.12 1.00
N LYS A 60 -8.49 -9.90 1.42
CA LYS A 60 -9.71 -10.06 0.65
C LYS A 60 -10.69 -8.95 1.04
N GLY A 61 -11.04 -8.11 0.06
CA GLY A 61 -12.08 -7.10 0.25
C GLY A 61 -13.46 -7.63 -0.13
N ASP A 62 -14.43 -6.74 -0.25
CA ASP A 62 -15.81 -7.13 -0.55
C ASP A 62 -15.95 -7.70 -1.95
N LEU A 63 -15.34 -7.06 -2.95
CA LEU A 63 -15.51 -7.44 -4.35
C LEU A 63 -14.20 -7.85 -5.01
N LYS A 64 -13.06 -7.52 -4.41
CA LYS A 64 -11.76 -7.80 -4.99
C LYS A 64 -10.71 -7.83 -3.88
N GLU A 65 -9.54 -8.35 -4.23
CA GLU A 65 -8.41 -8.35 -3.32
C GLU A 65 -7.78 -6.97 -3.26
N ILE A 66 -7.37 -6.58 -2.06
CA ILE A 66 -6.58 -5.37 -1.84
C ILE A 66 -5.26 -5.77 -1.19
N TYR A 67 -4.34 -4.85 -1.15
CA TYR A 67 -3.04 -5.06 -0.52
C TYR A 67 -2.83 -4.03 0.57
N THR A 68 -2.12 -4.44 1.63
CA THR A 68 -1.79 -3.52 2.72
C THR A 68 -0.30 -3.58 2.98
N ALA A 69 0.26 -2.45 3.41
CA ALA A 69 1.63 -2.37 3.90
C ALA A 69 1.60 -1.76 5.29
N ARG A 70 2.50 -2.23 6.14
CA ARG A 70 2.56 -1.74 7.52
C ARG A 70 3.34 -0.44 7.59
N VAL A 71 2.70 0.61 8.09
CA VAL A 71 3.34 1.89 8.36
C VAL A 71 3.91 1.90 9.78
N ASN A 72 3.12 1.41 10.74
CA ASN A 72 3.56 1.17 12.12
C ASN A 72 2.66 0.09 12.74
N SER A 73 2.74 -0.10 14.05
CA SER A 73 1.98 -1.16 14.73
C SER A 73 0.46 -1.01 14.57
N LYS A 74 -0.03 0.20 14.31
CA LYS A 74 -1.46 0.49 14.20
C LYS A 74 -1.88 0.85 12.78
N LEU A 75 -1.06 1.61 12.06
CA LEU A 75 -1.44 2.19 10.77
C LEU A 75 -0.96 1.32 9.62
N ARG A 76 -1.83 1.17 8.63
CA ARG A 76 -1.53 0.47 7.38
C ARG A 76 -1.85 1.33 6.19
N MET A 77 -1.08 1.15 5.14
CA MET A 77 -1.33 1.73 3.83
C MET A 77 -2.17 0.75 3.04
N TYR A 78 -3.33 1.18 2.56
CA TYR A 78 -4.25 0.35 1.79
C TYR A 78 -4.09 0.67 0.31
N MET A 79 -3.94 -0.37 -0.51
CA MET A 79 -3.60 -0.24 -1.92
C MET A 79 -4.45 -1.18 -2.76
N SER A 80 -4.79 -0.72 -3.97
CA SER A 80 -5.54 -1.52 -4.93
C SER A 80 -4.77 -1.60 -6.25
N PRO A 81 -4.52 -2.81 -6.76
CA PRO A 81 -4.01 -2.93 -8.13
C PRO A 81 -5.01 -2.36 -9.11
N VAL A 82 -4.52 -1.72 -10.16
CA VAL A 82 -5.36 -1.23 -11.26
C VAL A 82 -5.33 -2.26 -12.37
N GLY A 83 -6.47 -2.90 -12.61
CA GLY A 83 -6.57 -3.95 -13.61
C GLY A 83 -7.87 -4.73 -13.44
N ILE A 84 -8.00 -5.79 -14.24
CA ILE A 84 -9.20 -6.63 -14.20
C ILE A 84 -9.02 -7.71 -13.15
N TYR A 85 -9.95 -7.79 -12.23
CA TYR A 85 -9.95 -8.83 -11.21
C TYR A 85 -10.61 -10.11 -11.78
N PRO A 86 -10.08 -11.32 -11.52
CA PRO A 86 -8.91 -11.62 -10.67
C PRO A 86 -7.60 -11.21 -11.35
N TYR A 87 -6.69 -10.67 -10.54
CA TYR A 87 -5.48 -10.08 -11.07
C TYR A 87 -4.46 -11.11 -11.53
N VAL A 88 -3.84 -10.83 -12.68
CA VAL A 88 -2.62 -11.52 -13.11
C VAL A 88 -1.46 -10.61 -12.70
N LEU A 89 -0.72 -11.01 -11.69
CA LEU A 89 0.25 -10.13 -11.02
C LEU A 89 1.33 -9.60 -11.96
N GLU A 90 1.73 -10.39 -12.96
CA GLU A 90 2.72 -9.94 -13.95
C GLU A 90 2.22 -8.81 -14.84
N GLU A 91 0.89 -8.67 -14.96
CA GLU A 91 0.26 -7.65 -15.80
C GLU A 91 -0.12 -6.40 -15.04
N ILE A 92 -0.05 -6.43 -13.70
CA ILE A 92 -0.36 -5.25 -12.89
C ILE A 92 0.86 -4.36 -12.83
N VAL A 93 0.76 -3.21 -13.50
CA VAL A 93 1.85 -2.21 -13.59
C VAL A 93 1.47 -0.87 -13.01
N GLU A 94 0.32 -0.81 -12.36
CA GLU A 94 -0.22 0.41 -11.78
C GLU A 94 -0.95 0.07 -10.49
N ILE A 95 -0.75 0.89 -9.46
CA ILE A 95 -1.35 0.65 -8.16
C ILE A 95 -1.87 1.96 -7.59
N GLU A 96 -3.04 1.89 -6.94
CA GLU A 96 -3.68 3.05 -6.36
C GLU A 96 -3.54 3.00 -4.84
N LEU A 97 -3.03 4.08 -4.23
CA LEU A 97 -2.93 4.20 -2.79
C LEU A 97 -4.22 4.83 -2.29
N GLU A 98 -5.00 4.06 -1.52
CA GLU A 98 -6.36 4.42 -1.16
C GLU A 98 -6.44 5.25 0.11
N GLU A 99 -5.74 4.82 1.16
CA GLU A 99 -5.84 5.47 2.46
C GLU A 99 -4.77 4.96 3.41
N ILE A 100 -4.56 5.69 4.50
CA ILE A 100 -3.80 5.25 5.67
C ILE A 100 -4.81 5.14 6.80
N ASP A 101 -4.94 3.96 7.40
CA ASP A 101 -5.93 3.76 8.45
C ASP A 101 -5.49 2.64 9.40
N ASP A 102 -6.18 2.54 10.53
CA ASP A 102 -5.91 1.52 11.54
C ASP A 102 -6.90 0.35 11.51
N LYS A 103 -7.85 0.35 10.59
CA LYS A 103 -8.80 -0.77 10.47
C LYS A 103 -8.10 -2.03 9.97
N HIS A 104 -8.69 -3.18 10.26
CA HIS A 104 -8.15 -4.47 9.85
C HIS A 104 -9.14 -5.18 8.94
N TYR A 105 -8.65 -5.58 7.76
CA TYR A 105 -9.45 -6.41 6.86
C TYR A 105 -9.16 -7.88 7.12
N GLY A 106 -10.14 -8.70 6.85
CA GLY A 106 -9.94 -10.14 6.85
C GLY A 106 -9.81 -10.76 8.18
N ASN A 107 -10.14 -10.16 9.16
CA ASN A 107 -10.10 -10.76 10.25
C ASN A 107 -10.49 -10.70 11.05
N GLY A 108 -10.74 -10.61 10.76
CA GLY A 108 -11.26 -11.07 11.86
C GLY A 108 -10.40 -11.01 13.01
#